data_9077aad4804abb6264debc0392da2d22
#
_entry.id   9077aad4804abb6264debc0392da2d22
#
_cell.length_a   1.000
_cell.length_b   1.000
_cell.length_c   1.000
_cell.angle_alpha   90.00
_cell.angle_beta   90.00
_cell.angle_gamma   90.00
#
_symmetry.space_group_name_H-M   'P 1'
#
loop_
_entity.id
_entity.type
_entity.pdbx_description
1 polymer ?
#
loop_
_entity_poly.entity_id
_entity_poly.type
_entity_poly.pdbx_seq_one_letter_code
_entity_poly.pdbx_strand_id
1 'polypeptide(L)'
;MAHRVHQCAYVMTTNVEETRYGLRVEIPVSYERAVERATAALKAQGFGVLTTIDVQQTLRQKLDRDFRKYIILGACNPPLADRALRAELEIGLLLPCNVIVYEVSPGTSVVSAMAPVAALGLVGDNPELQAVAKEADARLRSALTALAADVRP
;
A
#
# COMPACT_ATOMS: atom_id res chain seq x y z
N MET A 1 28.61 41.68 0.63
CA MET A 1 28.85 40.24 0.31
C MET A 1 27.64 39.46 0.73
N ALA A 2 26.79 39.11 -0.22
CA ALA A 2 25.55 38.40 0.05
C ALA A 2 25.80 36.88 -0.02
N HIS A 3 25.62 36.19 1.11
CA HIS A 3 25.68 34.75 1.16
C HIS A 3 24.38 34.16 0.54
N ARG A 4 24.48 33.68 -0.67
CA ARG A 4 23.44 32.84 -1.27
C ARG A 4 23.40 31.52 -0.52
N VAL A 5 22.38 31.33 0.30
CA VAL A 5 22.01 30.02 0.84
C VAL A 5 21.45 29.24 -0.31
N HIS A 6 22.19 28.24 -0.79
CA HIS A 6 21.68 27.26 -1.73
C HIS A 6 20.67 26.41 -0.99
N GLN A 7 19.41 26.75 -1.15
CA GLN A 7 18.28 25.92 -0.76
C GLN A 7 18.28 24.73 -1.71
N CYS A 8 18.87 23.63 -1.26
CA CYS A 8 18.79 22.36 -1.95
C CYS A 8 17.34 21.93 -1.90
N ALA A 9 16.59 22.20 -2.96
CA ALA A 9 15.25 21.67 -3.13
C ALA A 9 15.40 20.15 -3.25
N TYR A 10 15.07 19.42 -2.18
CA TYR A 10 14.92 17.98 -2.20
C TYR A 10 13.74 17.68 -3.14
N VAL A 11 14.06 17.35 -4.38
CA VAL A 11 13.06 16.89 -5.35
C VAL A 11 12.60 15.53 -4.87
N MET A 12 11.49 15.49 -4.16
CA MET A 12 10.80 14.24 -3.87
C MET A 12 10.37 13.63 -5.21
N THR A 13 11.10 12.61 -5.63
CA THR A 13 10.68 11.78 -6.76
C THR A 13 9.52 10.93 -6.28
N THR A 14 8.31 11.36 -6.57
CA THR A 14 7.08 10.64 -6.29
C THR A 14 6.92 9.49 -7.28
N ASN A 15 7.84 8.55 -7.25
CA ASN A 15 7.77 7.33 -8.04
C ASN A 15 7.41 6.15 -7.14
N VAL A 16 6.67 5.21 -7.71
CA VAL A 16 6.41 3.93 -7.05
C VAL A 16 7.71 3.14 -7.02
N GLU A 17 8.16 2.82 -5.82
CA GLU A 17 9.34 2.00 -5.57
C GLU A 17 8.92 0.54 -5.40
N GLU A 18 9.67 -0.36 -5.99
CA GLU A 18 9.52 -1.78 -5.76
C GLU A 18 10.45 -2.21 -4.63
N THR A 19 9.88 -2.83 -3.60
CA THR A 19 10.63 -3.40 -2.48
C THR A 19 10.66 -4.92 -2.60
N ARG A 20 11.33 -5.62 -1.70
CA ARG A 20 11.42 -7.07 -1.72
C ARG A 20 10.06 -7.78 -1.80
N TYR A 21 9.03 -7.23 -1.16
CA TYR A 21 7.69 -7.82 -1.10
C TYR A 21 6.55 -6.80 -1.25
N GLY A 22 6.87 -5.58 -1.63
CA GLY A 22 5.89 -4.51 -1.72
C GLY A 22 6.13 -3.51 -2.82
N LEU A 23 5.11 -2.69 -3.05
CA LEU A 23 5.11 -1.51 -3.87
C LEU A 23 4.90 -0.32 -2.95
N ARG A 24 5.76 0.69 -3.01
CA ARG A 24 5.83 1.78 -2.04
C ARG A 24 5.82 3.13 -2.72
N VAL A 25 5.12 4.09 -2.12
CA VAL A 25 5.19 5.50 -2.50
C VAL A 25 5.21 6.37 -1.24
N GLU A 26 6.06 7.39 -1.24
CA GLU A 26 6.08 8.44 -0.22
C GLU A 26 5.38 9.68 -0.77
N ILE A 27 4.46 10.24 -0.01
CA ILE A 27 3.64 11.38 -0.43
C ILE A 27 3.67 12.50 0.62
N PRO A 28 3.75 13.78 0.19
CA PRO A 28 3.84 14.93 1.09
C PRO A 28 2.47 15.36 1.60
N VAL A 29 1.78 14.46 2.30
CA VAL A 29 0.48 14.72 2.94
C VAL A 29 0.48 14.12 4.35
N SER A 30 -0.43 14.63 5.19
CA SER A 30 -0.63 14.08 6.53
C SER A 30 -1.06 12.62 6.49
N TYR A 31 -0.82 11.89 7.57
CA TYR A 31 -1.24 10.51 7.70
C TYR A 31 -2.74 10.32 7.43
N GLU A 32 -3.59 11.18 8.00
CA GLU A 32 -5.04 11.11 7.83
C GLU A 32 -5.46 11.29 6.36
N ARG A 33 -4.83 12.24 5.66
CA ARG A 33 -5.06 12.47 4.23
C ARG A 33 -4.53 11.32 3.38
N ALA A 34 -3.40 10.73 3.78
CA ALA A 34 -2.83 9.57 3.09
C ALA A 34 -3.77 8.36 3.18
N VAL A 35 -4.37 8.10 4.34
CA VAL A 35 -5.36 7.02 4.51
C VAL A 35 -6.58 7.24 3.62
N GLU A 36 -7.14 8.45 3.59
CA GLU A 36 -8.28 8.79 2.73
C GLU A 36 -7.94 8.60 1.25
N ARG A 37 -6.81 9.14 0.80
CA ARG A 37 -6.37 9.05 -0.60
C ARG A 37 -6.04 7.62 -1.02
N ALA A 38 -5.38 6.85 -0.15
CA ALA A 38 -5.09 5.45 -0.41
C ALA A 38 -6.38 4.64 -0.58
N THR A 39 -7.36 4.85 0.29
CA THR A 39 -8.68 4.19 0.21
C THR A 39 -9.39 4.52 -1.09
N ALA A 40 -9.39 5.80 -1.50
CA ALA A 40 -9.99 6.24 -2.76
C ALA A 40 -9.28 5.67 -3.99
N ALA A 41 -7.95 5.67 -3.99
CA ALA A 41 -7.15 5.13 -5.10
C ALA A 41 -7.34 3.62 -5.25
N LEU A 42 -7.42 2.89 -4.15
CA LEU A 42 -7.73 1.45 -4.15
C LEU A 42 -9.12 1.19 -4.70
N LYS A 43 -10.12 1.95 -4.26
CA LYS A 43 -11.50 1.84 -4.73
C LYS A 43 -11.60 2.06 -6.25
N ALA A 44 -10.87 3.03 -6.79
CA ALA A 44 -10.83 3.30 -8.24
C ALA A 44 -10.27 2.11 -9.05
N GLN A 45 -9.49 1.23 -8.43
CA GLN A 45 -8.96 0.01 -9.03
C GLN A 45 -9.75 -1.26 -8.66
N GLY A 46 -10.93 -1.09 -8.05
CA GLY A 46 -11.80 -2.21 -7.69
C GLY A 46 -11.48 -2.88 -6.36
N PHE A 47 -10.63 -2.28 -5.53
CA PHE A 47 -10.32 -2.78 -4.19
C PHE A 47 -11.16 -2.08 -3.13
N GLY A 48 -11.93 -2.86 -2.38
CA GLY A 48 -12.60 -2.40 -1.17
C GLY A 48 -11.76 -2.70 0.08
N VAL A 49 -11.79 -1.82 1.05
CA VAL A 49 -11.18 -2.05 2.36
C VAL A 49 -12.15 -2.84 3.22
N LEU A 50 -11.82 -4.10 3.51
CA LEU A 50 -12.66 -5.00 4.32
C LEU A 50 -12.31 -4.94 5.80
N THR A 51 -11.03 -4.77 6.11
CA THR A 51 -10.53 -4.76 7.48
C THR A 51 -9.54 -3.64 7.67
N THR A 52 -9.49 -3.16 8.92
CA THR A 52 -8.61 -2.06 9.32
C THR A 52 -7.99 -2.39 10.67
N ILE A 53 -6.67 -2.32 10.76
CA ILE A 53 -5.94 -2.51 12.01
C ILE A 53 -5.13 -1.26 12.30
N ASP A 54 -5.49 -0.55 13.38
CA ASP A 54 -4.69 0.55 13.90
C ASP A 54 -3.57 -0.02 14.76
N VAL A 55 -2.35 -0.03 14.20
CA VAL A 55 -1.17 -0.61 14.87
C VAL A 55 -0.73 0.26 16.03
N GLN A 56 -0.76 1.58 15.90
CA GLN A 56 -0.41 2.51 16.97
C GLN A 56 -1.28 2.25 18.22
N GLN A 57 -2.58 2.21 18.03
CA GLN A 57 -3.55 1.97 19.11
C GLN A 57 -3.39 0.56 19.68
N THR A 58 -3.22 -0.43 18.84
CA THR A 58 -3.05 -1.83 19.27
C THR A 58 -1.83 -2.01 20.15
N LEU A 59 -0.68 -1.45 19.76
CA LEU A 59 0.55 -1.53 20.55
C LEU A 59 0.43 -0.76 21.87
N ARG A 60 -0.27 0.37 21.86
CA ARG A 60 -0.53 1.13 23.08
C ARG A 60 -1.40 0.35 24.06
N GLN A 61 -2.47 -0.25 23.58
CA GLN A 61 -3.41 -1.01 24.42
C GLN A 61 -2.84 -2.33 24.93
N LYS A 62 -2.10 -3.06 24.08
CA LYS A 62 -1.62 -4.40 24.41
C LYS A 62 -0.29 -4.42 25.15
N LEU A 63 0.60 -3.47 24.86
CA LEU A 63 1.98 -3.47 25.34
C LEU A 63 2.37 -2.19 26.08
N ASP A 64 1.47 -1.19 26.18
CA ASP A 64 1.77 0.15 26.67
C ASP A 64 3.01 0.76 25.97
N ARG A 65 3.11 0.55 24.67
CA ARG A 65 4.22 1.04 23.84
C ARG A 65 3.76 2.14 22.91
N ASP A 66 4.59 3.18 22.81
CA ASP A 66 4.41 4.23 21.80
C ASP A 66 4.89 3.74 20.43
N PHE A 67 4.14 4.09 19.40
CA PHE A 67 4.46 3.80 18.02
C PHE A 67 3.99 4.95 17.12
N ARG A 68 4.54 5.03 15.91
CA ARG A 68 4.08 6.01 14.94
C ARG A 68 2.65 5.72 14.49
N LYS A 69 1.97 6.71 13.93
CA LYS A 69 0.70 6.50 13.23
C LYS A 69 0.92 5.47 12.12
N TYR A 70 0.20 4.36 12.19
CA TYR A 70 0.36 3.23 11.29
C TYR A 70 -0.93 2.43 11.23
N ILE A 71 -1.41 2.17 10.01
CA ILE A 71 -2.63 1.40 9.78
C ILE A 71 -2.38 0.30 8.75
N ILE A 72 -3.01 -0.84 8.94
CA ILE A 72 -3.06 -1.92 7.95
C ILE A 72 -4.48 -1.97 7.41
N LEU A 73 -4.61 -1.82 6.10
CA LEU A 73 -5.86 -1.92 5.37
C LEU A 73 -5.89 -3.27 4.66
N GLY A 74 -6.86 -4.10 4.98
CA GLY A 74 -7.11 -5.35 4.24
C GLY A 74 -7.93 -5.05 3.00
N ALA A 75 -7.27 -4.91 1.86
CA ALA A 75 -7.90 -4.56 0.59
C ALA A 75 -8.25 -5.80 -0.23
N CYS A 76 -9.47 -5.85 -0.76
CA CYS A 76 -9.95 -6.97 -1.56
C CYS A 76 -10.56 -6.49 -2.87
N ASN A 77 -10.15 -7.14 -3.95
CA ASN A 77 -10.84 -7.09 -5.24
C ASN A 77 -11.68 -8.36 -5.35
N PRO A 78 -13.01 -8.30 -5.18
CA PRO A 78 -13.83 -9.48 -5.08
C PRO A 78 -13.77 -10.43 -6.30
N PRO A 79 -13.80 -9.96 -7.55
CA PRO A 79 -13.64 -10.85 -8.71
C PRO A 79 -12.32 -11.61 -8.72
N LEU A 80 -11.22 -10.96 -8.35
CA LEU A 80 -9.90 -11.60 -8.29
C LEU A 80 -9.80 -12.59 -7.13
N ALA A 81 -10.36 -12.24 -5.97
CA ALA A 81 -10.40 -13.13 -4.82
C ALA A 81 -11.24 -14.39 -5.09
N ASP A 82 -12.39 -14.26 -5.75
CA ASP A 82 -13.22 -15.39 -6.13
C ASP A 82 -12.49 -16.35 -7.06
N ARG A 83 -11.81 -15.82 -8.08
CA ARG A 83 -10.99 -16.64 -9.00
C ARG A 83 -9.87 -17.38 -8.28
N ALA A 84 -9.18 -16.69 -7.38
CA ALA A 84 -8.09 -17.28 -6.60
C ALA A 84 -8.58 -18.40 -5.69
N LEU A 85 -9.67 -18.18 -4.95
CA LEU A 85 -10.25 -19.17 -4.03
C LEU A 85 -10.80 -20.42 -4.76
N ARG A 86 -11.34 -20.24 -5.96
CA ARG A 86 -11.77 -21.37 -6.81
C ARG A 86 -10.60 -22.16 -7.37
N ALA A 87 -9.48 -21.51 -7.63
CA ALA A 87 -8.26 -22.18 -8.09
C ALA A 87 -7.56 -22.94 -6.96
N GLU A 88 -7.54 -22.37 -5.75
CA GLU A 88 -6.92 -22.98 -4.57
C GLU A 88 -7.56 -22.43 -3.28
N LEU A 89 -8.20 -23.31 -2.52
CA LEU A 89 -8.93 -22.91 -1.32
C LEU A 89 -8.03 -22.33 -0.23
N GLU A 90 -6.82 -22.88 -0.08
CA GLU A 90 -5.84 -22.43 0.92
C GLU A 90 -5.23 -21.04 0.61
N ILE A 91 -5.48 -20.47 -0.57
CA ILE A 91 -4.99 -19.13 -0.89
C ILE A 91 -5.53 -18.06 0.06
N GLY A 92 -6.60 -18.34 0.77
CA GLY A 92 -7.13 -17.48 1.80
C GLY A 92 -6.11 -17.10 2.89
N LEU A 93 -5.07 -17.91 3.10
CA LEU A 93 -3.97 -17.59 4.00
C LEU A 93 -3.14 -16.38 3.52
N LEU A 94 -3.17 -16.08 2.24
CA LEU A 94 -2.49 -14.94 1.62
C LEU A 94 -3.44 -13.78 1.28
N LEU A 95 -4.70 -13.86 1.70
CA LEU A 95 -5.72 -12.83 1.51
C LEU A 95 -6.09 -12.18 2.85
N PRO A 96 -6.53 -10.93 2.85
CA PRO A 96 -6.60 -9.96 1.75
C PRO A 96 -5.23 -9.40 1.37
N CYS A 97 -5.15 -8.59 0.28
CA CYS A 97 -3.96 -7.81 -0.02
C CYS A 97 -3.79 -6.71 1.03
N ASN A 98 -2.74 -6.76 1.80
CA ASN A 98 -2.46 -5.73 2.79
C ASN A 98 -1.90 -4.48 2.13
N VAL A 99 -2.48 -3.34 2.48
CA VAL A 99 -1.96 -2.00 2.17
C VAL A 99 -1.73 -1.29 3.49
N ILE A 100 -0.52 -0.78 3.69
CA ILE A 100 -0.16 -0.05 4.90
C ILE A 100 -0.02 1.43 4.61
N VAL A 101 -0.41 2.24 5.58
CA VAL A 101 -0.15 3.68 5.57
C VAL A 101 0.51 4.04 6.90
N TYR A 102 1.61 4.76 6.85
CA TYR A 102 2.27 5.24 8.06
C TYR A 102 2.89 6.62 7.90
N GLU A 103 2.97 7.34 9.02
CA GLU A 103 3.62 8.64 9.09
C GLU A 103 5.14 8.47 9.15
N VAL A 104 5.83 9.18 8.26
CA VAL A 104 7.30 9.29 8.28
C VAL A 104 7.71 10.46 9.18
N SER A 105 7.09 11.61 8.94
CA SER A 105 7.23 12.84 9.68
C SER A 105 5.93 13.66 9.54
N PRO A 106 5.69 14.68 10.36
CA PRO A 106 4.51 15.52 10.19
C PRO A 106 4.39 16.04 8.75
N GLY A 107 3.26 15.75 8.10
CA GLY A 107 3.01 16.15 6.71
C GLY A 107 3.62 15.24 5.64
N THR A 108 4.25 14.13 6.00
CA THR A 108 4.81 13.16 5.06
C THR A 108 4.43 11.74 5.47
N SER A 109 3.89 10.99 4.54
CA SER A 109 3.38 9.64 4.77
C SER A 109 3.82 8.68 3.67
N VAL A 110 3.88 7.41 4.01
CA VAL A 110 4.12 6.31 3.07
C VAL A 110 2.85 5.49 2.91
N VAL A 111 2.56 5.14 1.67
CA VAL A 111 1.58 4.12 1.31
C VAL A 111 2.33 2.97 0.65
N SER A 112 2.15 1.77 1.16
CA SER A 112 2.82 0.58 0.61
C SER A 112 1.82 -0.56 0.49
N ALA A 113 1.81 -1.21 -0.65
CA ALA A 113 0.95 -2.36 -0.92
C ALA A 113 1.78 -3.64 -1.03
N MET A 114 1.26 -4.75 -0.55
CA MET A 114 1.85 -6.06 -0.81
C MET A 114 1.95 -6.29 -2.33
N ALA A 115 3.09 -6.77 -2.80
CA ALA A 115 3.27 -7.14 -4.20
C ALA A 115 2.70 -8.55 -4.44
N PRO A 116 1.56 -8.70 -5.13
CA PRO A 116 0.91 -10.01 -5.31
C PRO A 116 1.80 -11.03 -6.02
N VAL A 117 2.58 -10.59 -7.00
CA VAL A 117 3.53 -11.47 -7.72
C VAL A 117 4.60 -12.03 -6.78
N ALA A 118 5.09 -11.25 -5.83
CA ALA A 118 6.07 -11.73 -4.84
C ALA A 118 5.44 -12.71 -3.85
N ALA A 119 4.21 -12.45 -3.39
CA ALA A 119 3.47 -13.33 -2.48
C ALA A 119 3.12 -14.66 -3.13
N LEU A 120 2.70 -14.64 -4.39
CA LEU A 120 2.31 -15.84 -5.13
C LEU A 120 3.50 -16.67 -5.65
N GLY A 121 4.71 -16.16 -5.56
CA GLY A 121 5.92 -16.97 -5.73
C GLY A 121 6.00 -18.16 -4.74
N LEU A 122 5.21 -18.10 -3.66
CA LEU A 122 5.09 -19.18 -2.67
C LEU A 122 4.11 -20.29 -3.08
N VAL A 123 3.26 -20.06 -4.09
CA VAL A 123 2.11 -20.93 -4.41
C VAL A 123 2.36 -21.87 -5.60
N GLY A 124 3.58 -21.90 -6.14
CA GLY A 124 3.97 -22.80 -7.22
C GLY A 124 3.38 -22.44 -8.59
N ASP A 125 3.19 -23.48 -9.45
CA ASP A 125 2.92 -23.31 -10.87
C ASP A 125 1.42 -23.30 -11.24
N ASN A 126 0.56 -22.79 -10.39
CA ASN A 126 -0.88 -22.67 -10.74
C ASN A 126 -1.09 -21.49 -11.71
N PRO A 127 -1.45 -21.74 -13.00
CA PRO A 127 -1.56 -20.67 -13.99
C PRO A 127 -2.65 -19.64 -13.67
N GLU A 128 -3.76 -20.05 -13.06
CA GLU A 128 -4.86 -19.16 -12.68
C GLU A 128 -4.43 -18.22 -11.55
N LEU A 129 -3.72 -18.72 -10.54
CA LEU A 129 -3.18 -17.89 -9.46
C LEU A 129 -2.15 -16.91 -9.98
N GLN A 130 -1.31 -17.32 -10.92
CA GLN A 130 -0.34 -16.43 -11.57
C GLN A 130 -1.04 -15.30 -12.34
N ALA A 131 -2.12 -15.62 -13.06
CA ALA A 131 -2.91 -14.62 -13.79
C ALA A 131 -3.59 -13.63 -12.84
N VAL A 132 -4.18 -14.10 -11.75
CA VAL A 132 -4.78 -13.27 -10.70
C VAL A 132 -3.74 -12.35 -10.07
N ALA A 133 -2.56 -12.89 -9.76
CA ALA A 133 -1.47 -12.11 -9.18
C ALA A 133 -1.01 -10.96 -10.08
N LYS A 134 -0.82 -11.23 -11.36
CA LYS A 134 -0.39 -10.22 -12.33
C LYS A 134 -1.43 -9.11 -12.47
N GLU A 135 -2.71 -9.46 -12.50
CA GLU A 135 -3.79 -8.48 -12.59
C GLU A 135 -3.90 -7.65 -11.30
N ALA A 136 -3.84 -8.27 -10.14
CA ALA A 136 -3.83 -7.58 -8.85
C ALA A 136 -2.62 -6.64 -8.72
N ASP A 137 -1.43 -7.09 -9.09
CA ASP A 137 -0.19 -6.30 -9.09
C ASP A 137 -0.33 -5.06 -9.98
N ALA A 138 -0.81 -5.22 -11.20
CA ALA A 138 -1.01 -4.12 -12.13
C ALA A 138 -2.00 -3.08 -11.59
N ARG A 139 -3.10 -3.51 -10.98
CA ARG A 139 -4.11 -2.62 -10.38
C ARG A 139 -3.59 -1.91 -9.14
N LEU A 140 -2.87 -2.58 -8.25
CA LEU A 140 -2.24 -1.96 -7.07
C LEU A 140 -1.17 -0.96 -7.49
N ARG A 141 -0.36 -1.30 -8.48
CA ARG A 141 0.63 -0.37 -9.06
C ARG A 141 -0.04 0.88 -9.63
N SER A 142 -1.15 0.73 -10.33
CA SER A 142 -1.93 1.85 -10.86
C SER A 142 -2.48 2.73 -9.73
N ALA A 143 -2.98 2.14 -8.64
CA ALA A 143 -3.45 2.89 -7.48
C ALA A 143 -2.33 3.73 -6.85
N LEU A 144 -1.15 3.15 -6.63
CA LEU A 144 0.00 3.87 -6.07
C LEU A 144 0.56 4.93 -7.02
N THR A 145 0.56 4.67 -8.32
CA THR A 145 0.97 5.65 -9.34
C THR A 145 0.02 6.85 -9.35
N ALA A 146 -1.28 6.63 -9.22
CA ALA A 146 -2.26 7.71 -9.09
C ALA A 146 -2.03 8.55 -7.82
N LEU A 147 -1.70 7.93 -6.69
CA LEU A 147 -1.33 8.63 -5.46
C LEU A 147 -0.11 9.52 -5.66
N ALA A 148 0.92 9.02 -6.32
CA ALA A 148 2.14 9.78 -6.62
C ALA A 148 1.87 10.97 -7.55
N ALA A 149 0.95 10.85 -8.49
CA ALA A 149 0.59 11.90 -9.45
C ALA A 149 -0.27 13.00 -8.84
N ASP A 150 -1.16 12.67 -7.91
CA ASP A 150 -2.15 13.58 -7.31
C ASP A 150 -1.55 14.58 -6.30
N VAL A 151 -0.27 14.47 -6.00
CA VAL A 151 0.45 15.32 -5.04
C VAL A 151 1.32 16.38 -5.71
N ARG A 152 1.24 16.54 -7.00
CA ARG A 152 1.92 17.64 -7.70
C ARG A 152 1.17 18.95 -7.43
N PRO A 153 1.91 20.01 -7.08
CA PRO A 153 1.31 21.33 -6.87
C PRO A 153 0.65 21.87 -8.14
#